data_0ead143d16600f9d4fd455776545b502
#
_entry.id   0ead143d16600f9d4fd455776545b502
#
_cell.length_a   1.000
_cell.length_b   1.000
_cell.length_c   1.000
_cell.angle_alpha   90.00
_cell.angle_beta   90.00
_cell.angle_gamma   90.00
#
_symmetry.space_group_name_H-M   'P 1'
#
loop_
_entity.id
_entity.type
_entity.pdbx_description
1 polymer ?
#
loop_
_entity_poly.entity_id
_entity_poly.type
_entity_poly.pdbx_seq_one_letter_code
_entity_poly.pdbx_strand_id
1 'polypeptide(L)'
;MRTVTDRLRCSTTAQTTRPSADEAVSETPALKIRPATAVHEPIGFAAARGDETGPEADRLRRAVADVRLEVFVAEQAVPLVQEIDARDEEPTTIHLLASGADGTPLGAGRLLMEPEHPGRVHLGRLAVRSIVRGTGLGARIVAALEQTALSHSGRP
;
A
#
# COMPACT_ATOMS: atom_id res chain seq x y z
N MET A 1 -11.64 -65.76 8.09
CA MET A 1 -11.25 -67.02 7.48
C MET A 1 -10.08 -66.74 6.53
N ARG A 2 -8.91 -67.36 6.85
CA ARG A 2 -7.65 -67.53 6.06
C ARG A 2 -6.86 -66.28 5.65
N THR A 3 -5.82 -65.88 6.39
CA THR A 3 -4.42 -66.34 6.36
C THR A 3 -3.89 -66.78 4.99
N VAL A 4 -2.89 -66.06 4.45
CA VAL A 4 -1.66 -66.68 3.95
C VAL A 4 -0.51 -65.68 3.95
N THR A 5 0.48 -65.99 4.73
CA THR A 5 1.86 -65.54 4.72
C THR A 5 2.54 -66.16 3.46
N ASP A 6 3.41 -65.42 2.79
CA ASP A 6 4.72 -66.03 2.51
C ASP A 6 5.81 -65.00 2.12
N ARG A 7 6.96 -65.31 2.60
CA ARG A 7 8.25 -64.66 2.49
C ARG A 7 8.85 -64.87 1.09
N LEU A 8 9.65 -63.96 0.64
CA LEU A 8 10.93 -64.30 0.01
C LEU A 8 11.91 -63.14 0.11
N ARG A 9 13.02 -63.42 0.74
CA ARG A 9 14.24 -62.62 0.80
C ARG A 9 14.94 -62.70 -0.57
N CYS A 10 15.47 -61.60 -1.03
CA CYS A 10 16.67 -61.67 -1.86
C CYS A 10 17.58 -60.49 -1.57
N SER A 11 18.71 -60.79 -1.04
CA SER A 11 19.88 -59.93 -0.86
C SER A 11 20.54 -59.70 -2.21
N THR A 12 20.83 -58.50 -2.55
CA THR A 12 21.92 -58.21 -3.49
C THR A 12 22.57 -56.89 -3.15
N THR A 13 23.79 -56.99 -2.73
CA THR A 13 24.79 -55.96 -2.52
C THR A 13 25.04 -55.22 -3.82
N ALA A 14 24.93 -53.91 -3.84
CA ALA A 14 25.51 -53.08 -4.89
C ALA A 14 26.02 -51.76 -4.32
N GLN A 15 27.26 -51.71 -4.25
CA GLN A 15 28.29 -50.68 -4.31
C GLN A 15 27.83 -49.21 -4.20
N THR A 16 28.30 -48.63 -3.13
CA THR A 16 28.53 -47.22 -2.91
C THR A 16 29.44 -46.63 -4.00
N THR A 17 28.89 -45.78 -4.83
CA THR A 17 29.66 -44.76 -5.55
C THR A 17 29.20 -43.40 -5.06
N ARG A 18 30.05 -42.74 -4.28
CA ARG A 18 29.91 -41.29 -4.00
C ARG A 18 30.13 -40.54 -5.30
N PRO A 19 29.24 -39.67 -5.71
CA PRO A 19 29.63 -38.60 -6.61
C PRO A 19 30.31 -37.51 -5.78
N SER A 20 31.44 -37.10 -6.33
CA SER A 20 32.28 -35.98 -5.94
C SER A 20 31.47 -34.72 -5.69
N ALA A 21 31.78 -34.06 -4.56
CA ALA A 21 31.37 -32.71 -4.28
C ALA A 21 32.18 -31.78 -5.20
N ASP A 22 31.59 -31.42 -6.30
CA ASP A 22 31.94 -30.23 -7.07
C ASP A 22 30.92 -30.11 -8.19
N GLU A 23 29.89 -29.28 -8.00
CA GLU A 23 29.24 -28.57 -9.08
C GLU A 23 27.99 -27.82 -8.57
N ALA A 24 27.96 -26.60 -9.01
CA ALA A 24 26.81 -25.72 -9.01
C ALA A 24 26.42 -25.07 -7.67
N VAL A 25 27.23 -24.12 -7.25
CA VAL A 25 26.73 -22.92 -6.64
C VAL A 25 25.79 -22.27 -7.68
N SER A 26 24.49 -22.55 -7.55
CA SER A 26 23.46 -21.86 -8.31
C SER A 26 23.53 -20.40 -7.89
N GLU A 27 24.13 -19.58 -8.75
CA GLU A 27 24.01 -18.11 -8.62
C GLU A 27 22.52 -17.76 -8.65
N THR A 28 21.98 -17.46 -7.48
CA THR A 28 20.70 -16.77 -7.35
C THR A 28 20.86 -15.46 -8.12
N PRO A 29 20.08 -15.21 -9.18
CA PRO A 29 20.19 -13.95 -9.90
C PRO A 29 19.95 -12.82 -8.93
N ALA A 30 20.97 -12.00 -8.68
CA ALA A 30 20.85 -10.81 -7.87
C ALA A 30 19.68 -9.98 -8.39
N LEU A 31 18.66 -9.81 -7.56
CA LEU A 31 17.53 -8.95 -7.85
C LEU A 31 18.09 -7.56 -8.15
N LYS A 32 18.14 -7.20 -9.43
CA LYS A 32 18.55 -5.86 -9.85
C LYS A 32 17.45 -4.90 -9.39
N ILE A 33 17.63 -4.37 -8.18
CA ILE A 33 16.83 -3.24 -7.70
C ILE A 33 17.18 -2.09 -8.64
N ARG A 34 16.30 -1.81 -9.60
CA ARG A 34 16.42 -0.59 -10.40
C ARG A 34 16.29 0.57 -9.41
N PRO A 35 17.24 1.51 -9.40
CA PRO A 35 17.05 2.73 -8.60
C PRO A 35 15.74 3.35 -9.05
N ALA A 36 14.83 3.60 -8.10
CA ALA A 36 13.61 4.32 -8.37
C ALA A 36 14.03 5.65 -9.00
N THR A 37 13.62 5.89 -10.22
CA THR A 37 13.79 7.21 -10.85
C THR A 37 12.96 8.16 -10.01
N ALA A 38 13.60 8.93 -9.15
CA ALA A 38 12.92 9.92 -8.34
C ALA A 38 12.19 10.85 -9.32
N VAL A 39 10.86 10.93 -9.18
CA VAL A 39 10.10 11.95 -9.90
C VAL A 39 10.50 13.27 -9.28
N HIS A 40 11.43 13.99 -9.94
CA HIS A 40 11.84 15.35 -9.57
C HIS A 40 10.78 16.40 -9.96
N GLU A 41 9.65 15.94 -10.47
CA GLU A 41 8.55 16.85 -10.77
C GLU A 41 7.93 17.40 -9.49
N PRO A 42 7.59 18.69 -9.46
CA PRO A 42 6.95 19.29 -8.31
C PRO A 42 5.61 18.60 -8.05
N ILE A 43 5.50 17.95 -6.89
CA ILE A 43 4.25 17.37 -6.41
C ILE A 43 3.58 18.38 -5.50
N GLY A 44 2.36 18.77 -5.87
CA GLY A 44 1.46 19.56 -5.04
C GLY A 44 0.70 18.68 -4.05
N PHE A 45 0.46 19.20 -2.84
CA PHE A 45 -0.40 18.58 -1.84
C PHE A 45 -1.54 19.54 -1.54
N ALA A 46 -2.76 19.02 -1.54
CA ALA A 46 -3.96 19.74 -1.14
C ALA A 46 -4.76 18.90 -0.14
N ALA A 47 -5.43 19.52 0.79
CA ALA A 47 -6.24 18.84 1.78
C ALA A 47 -7.61 19.51 1.91
N ALA A 48 -8.63 18.70 2.25
CA ALA A 48 -9.96 19.16 2.59
C ALA A 48 -10.53 18.31 3.72
N ARG A 49 -11.35 18.91 4.58
CA ARG A 49 -12.10 18.15 5.59
C ARG A 49 -13.25 17.38 4.95
N GLY A 50 -13.69 16.33 5.63
CA GLY A 50 -14.80 15.50 5.18
C GLY A 50 -16.10 16.30 5.04
N ASP A 51 -16.38 17.19 5.99
CA ASP A 51 -17.58 18.06 6.04
C ASP A 51 -17.43 19.39 5.27
N GLU A 52 -16.26 19.66 4.71
CA GLU A 52 -16.02 20.92 4.00
C GLU A 52 -16.86 21.00 2.73
N THR A 53 -17.54 22.13 2.53
CA THR A 53 -18.42 22.36 1.38
C THR A 53 -17.79 23.34 0.40
N GLY A 54 -18.15 23.19 -0.85
CA GLY A 54 -17.71 24.09 -1.92
C GLY A 54 -17.03 23.37 -3.07
N PRO A 55 -16.94 24.02 -4.24
CA PRO A 55 -16.52 23.37 -5.47
C PRO A 55 -15.07 22.85 -5.46
N GLU A 56 -14.20 23.46 -4.66
CA GLU A 56 -12.81 23.00 -4.53
C GLU A 56 -12.70 21.77 -3.66
N ALA A 57 -13.33 21.78 -2.48
CA ALA A 57 -13.39 20.63 -1.58
C ALA A 57 -14.04 19.43 -2.27
N ASP A 58 -15.13 19.67 -3.01
CA ASP A 58 -15.82 18.61 -3.74
C ASP A 58 -14.98 18.02 -4.88
N ARG A 59 -14.22 18.86 -5.60
CA ARG A 59 -13.28 18.37 -6.61
C ARG A 59 -12.16 17.55 -6.00
N LEU A 60 -11.61 18.01 -4.87
CA LEU A 60 -10.56 17.30 -4.16
C LEU A 60 -11.05 15.93 -3.68
N ARG A 61 -12.20 15.88 -2.98
CA ARG A 61 -12.75 14.61 -2.49
C ARG A 61 -13.06 13.63 -3.62
N ARG A 62 -13.59 14.10 -4.76
CA ARG A 62 -13.78 13.25 -5.95
C ARG A 62 -12.46 12.70 -6.47
N ALA A 63 -11.43 13.54 -6.61
CA ALA A 63 -10.12 13.10 -7.06
C ALA A 63 -9.47 12.10 -6.10
N VAL A 64 -9.63 12.30 -4.78
CA VAL A 64 -9.20 11.33 -3.76
C VAL A 64 -9.95 10.00 -3.94
N ALA A 65 -11.28 10.05 -4.10
CA ALA A 65 -12.09 8.85 -4.31
C ALA A 65 -11.66 8.09 -5.58
N ASP A 66 -11.43 8.79 -6.68
CA ASP A 66 -10.98 8.17 -7.94
C ASP A 66 -9.66 7.43 -7.77
N VAL A 67 -8.66 8.04 -7.11
CA VAL A 67 -7.37 7.38 -6.83
C VAL A 67 -7.56 6.15 -5.93
N ARG A 68 -8.40 6.24 -4.90
CA ARG A 68 -8.68 5.14 -3.97
C ARG A 68 -9.40 3.99 -4.67
N LEU A 69 -10.41 4.29 -5.47
CA LEU A 69 -11.14 3.28 -6.25
C LEU A 69 -10.24 2.56 -7.26
N GLU A 70 -9.38 3.29 -7.95
CA GLU A 70 -8.41 2.69 -8.87
C GLU A 70 -7.49 1.73 -8.13
N VAL A 71 -6.88 2.17 -7.02
CA VAL A 71 -5.87 1.39 -6.31
C VAL A 71 -6.48 0.26 -5.48
N PHE A 72 -7.51 0.54 -4.70
CA PHE A 72 -8.05 -0.47 -3.77
C PHE A 72 -9.05 -1.39 -4.44
N VAL A 73 -9.96 -0.86 -5.25
CA VAL A 73 -11.03 -1.66 -5.85
C VAL A 73 -10.57 -2.29 -7.16
N ALA A 74 -10.04 -1.50 -8.10
CA ALA A 74 -9.69 -2.02 -9.40
C ALA A 74 -8.41 -2.86 -9.40
N GLU A 75 -7.36 -2.44 -8.68
CA GLU A 75 -6.09 -3.19 -8.67
C GLU A 75 -6.03 -4.25 -7.56
N GLN A 76 -6.50 -3.94 -6.34
CA GLN A 76 -6.37 -4.82 -5.17
C GLN A 76 -7.62 -5.68 -4.91
N ALA A 77 -8.66 -5.50 -5.71
CA ALA A 77 -9.94 -6.22 -5.59
C ALA A 77 -10.61 -6.09 -4.19
N VAL A 78 -10.37 -4.99 -3.48
CA VAL A 78 -11.08 -4.67 -2.25
C VAL A 78 -12.56 -4.43 -2.60
N PRO A 79 -13.52 -5.09 -1.94
CA PRO A 79 -14.94 -4.84 -2.20
C PRO A 79 -15.31 -3.37 -2.01
N LEU A 80 -16.04 -2.79 -2.97
CA LEU A 80 -16.43 -1.38 -2.94
C LEU A 80 -17.09 -0.98 -1.61
N VAL A 81 -17.92 -1.86 -1.05
CA VAL A 81 -18.61 -1.65 0.24
C VAL A 81 -17.64 -1.48 1.42
N GLN A 82 -16.42 -2.00 1.31
CA GLN A 82 -15.38 -1.84 2.34
C GLN A 82 -14.55 -0.57 2.12
N GLU A 83 -14.53 -0.06 0.90
CA GLU A 83 -13.84 1.19 0.58
C GLU A 83 -14.68 2.42 0.93
N ILE A 84 -15.98 2.35 0.76
CA ILE A 84 -16.92 3.40 1.16
C ILE A 84 -17.03 3.41 2.68
N ASP A 85 -16.71 4.54 3.29
CA ASP A 85 -16.68 4.73 4.74
C ASP A 85 -17.46 6.00 5.11
N ALA A 86 -18.49 5.86 5.94
CA ALA A 86 -19.30 7.00 6.40
C ALA A 86 -18.44 8.07 7.11
N ARG A 87 -17.31 7.68 7.70
CA ARG A 87 -16.35 8.60 8.31
C ARG A 87 -15.69 9.55 7.30
N ASP A 88 -15.75 9.26 6.02
CA ASP A 88 -15.19 10.13 4.99
C ASP A 88 -15.85 11.51 4.93
N GLU A 89 -17.09 11.64 5.44
CA GLU A 89 -17.85 12.89 5.48
C GLU A 89 -17.80 13.59 6.85
N GLU A 90 -17.07 13.01 7.83
CA GLU A 90 -16.99 13.58 9.17
C GLU A 90 -16.07 14.82 9.23
N PRO A 91 -16.34 15.79 10.13
CA PRO A 91 -15.49 16.96 10.34
C PRO A 91 -14.10 16.58 10.91
N THR A 92 -13.98 15.40 11.50
CA THR A 92 -12.76 14.83 12.06
C THR A 92 -11.88 14.12 11.02
N THR A 93 -12.35 14.04 9.78
CA THR A 93 -11.64 13.44 8.66
C THR A 93 -11.00 14.51 7.80
N ILE A 94 -9.74 14.26 7.41
CA ILE A 94 -9.03 15.09 6.44
C ILE A 94 -8.59 14.20 5.29
N HIS A 95 -8.97 14.58 4.08
CA HIS A 95 -8.52 13.98 2.84
C HIS A 95 -7.32 14.75 2.31
N LEU A 96 -6.27 14.04 1.92
CA LEU A 96 -5.09 14.60 1.27
C LEU A 96 -4.98 14.06 -0.15
N LEU A 97 -4.77 14.96 -1.10
CA LEU A 97 -4.50 14.68 -2.49
C LEU A 97 -3.07 15.09 -2.84
N ALA A 98 -2.33 14.18 -3.48
CA ALA A 98 -1.06 14.47 -4.11
C ALA A 98 -1.25 14.54 -5.63
N SER A 99 -0.84 15.65 -6.25
CA SER A 99 -0.99 15.88 -7.69
C SER A 99 0.32 16.25 -8.34
N GLY A 100 0.48 15.90 -9.61
CA GLY A 100 1.57 16.38 -10.46
C GLY A 100 1.48 17.87 -10.76
N ALA A 101 2.49 18.42 -11.41
CA ALA A 101 2.54 19.83 -11.80
C ALA A 101 1.39 20.23 -12.74
N ASP A 102 0.88 19.30 -13.51
CA ASP A 102 -0.26 19.45 -14.43
C ASP A 102 -1.63 19.30 -13.73
N GLY A 103 -1.64 19.09 -12.42
CA GLY A 103 -2.85 18.83 -11.63
C GLY A 103 -3.35 17.38 -11.66
N THR A 104 -2.65 16.46 -12.34
CA THR A 104 -3.04 15.05 -12.40
C THR A 104 -3.00 14.42 -11.00
N PRO A 105 -4.10 13.82 -10.49
CA PRO A 105 -4.11 13.09 -9.24
C PRO A 105 -3.17 11.88 -9.29
N LEU A 106 -2.22 11.79 -8.36
CA LEU A 106 -1.20 10.73 -8.33
C LEU A 106 -1.25 9.86 -7.08
N GLY A 107 -1.78 10.40 -6.00
CA GLY A 107 -1.91 9.66 -4.76
C GLY A 107 -2.87 10.33 -3.79
N ALA A 108 -3.32 9.58 -2.81
CA ALA A 108 -4.26 10.03 -1.81
C ALA A 108 -3.93 9.45 -0.44
N GLY A 109 -4.41 10.10 0.60
CA GLY A 109 -4.35 9.61 1.96
C GLY A 109 -5.45 10.21 2.82
N ARG A 110 -5.73 9.59 3.95
CA ARG A 110 -6.75 10.01 4.90
C ARG A 110 -6.16 10.11 6.30
N LEU A 111 -6.50 11.19 7.00
CA LEU A 111 -6.26 11.38 8.42
C LEU A 111 -7.60 11.35 9.14
N LEU A 112 -7.73 10.52 10.16
CA LEU A 112 -8.86 10.51 11.08
C LEU A 112 -8.38 11.02 12.43
N MET A 113 -9.00 12.08 12.92
CA MET A 113 -8.81 12.58 14.29
C MET A 113 -9.77 11.85 15.22
N GLU A 114 -9.31 11.50 16.41
CA GLU A 114 -10.14 10.83 17.41
C GLU A 114 -10.55 11.85 18.50
N PRO A 115 -11.80 12.39 18.46
CA PRO A 115 -12.23 13.43 19.40
C PRO A 115 -12.18 12.98 20.87
N GLU A 116 -12.47 11.69 21.11
CA GLU A 116 -12.48 11.10 22.46
C GLU A 116 -11.05 10.83 23.00
N HIS A 117 -10.05 10.91 22.14
CA HIS A 117 -8.64 10.70 22.47
C HIS A 117 -7.78 11.83 21.89
N PRO A 118 -7.79 13.03 22.49
CA PRO A 118 -7.05 14.16 21.98
C PRO A 118 -5.56 13.82 21.75
N GLY A 119 -5.07 14.17 20.57
CA GLY A 119 -3.72 13.84 20.14
C GLY A 119 -3.55 12.46 19.47
N ARG A 120 -4.60 11.62 19.44
CA ARG A 120 -4.58 10.38 18.65
C ARG A 120 -5.15 10.64 17.27
N VAL A 121 -4.41 10.21 16.27
CA VAL A 121 -4.80 10.28 14.86
C VAL A 121 -4.55 8.94 14.17
N HIS A 122 -5.35 8.60 13.18
CA HIS A 122 -5.14 7.46 12.33
C HIS A 122 -4.87 7.90 10.90
N LEU A 123 -3.70 7.54 10.39
CA LEU A 123 -3.40 7.67 8.97
C LEU A 123 -3.82 6.39 8.25
N GLY A 124 -4.54 6.54 7.16
CA GLY A 124 -5.02 5.40 6.39
C GLY A 124 -5.41 5.79 4.97
N ARG A 125 -5.99 4.83 4.26
CA ARG A 125 -6.41 5.00 2.86
C ARG A 125 -5.29 5.56 1.97
N LEU A 126 -4.02 5.18 2.28
CA LEU A 126 -2.87 5.58 1.50
C LEU A 126 -2.87 4.83 0.16
N ALA A 127 -3.09 5.56 -0.90
CA ALA A 127 -3.13 5.07 -2.26
C ALA A 127 -2.14 5.83 -3.14
N VAL A 128 -1.38 5.11 -3.95
CA VAL A 128 -0.44 5.67 -4.94
C VAL A 128 -0.66 4.96 -6.25
N ARG A 129 -0.94 5.72 -7.30
CA ARG A 129 -1.13 5.18 -8.64
C ARG A 129 0.10 4.42 -9.13
N SER A 130 -0.11 3.32 -9.83
CA SER A 130 0.94 2.39 -10.27
C SER A 130 2.06 3.09 -11.05
N ILE A 131 1.71 4.09 -11.87
CA ILE A 131 2.65 4.84 -12.73
C ILE A 131 3.73 5.60 -11.96
N VAL A 132 3.49 5.93 -10.68
CA VAL A 132 4.43 6.70 -9.84
C VAL A 132 4.89 5.91 -8.61
N ARG A 133 4.62 4.62 -8.54
CA ARG A 133 5.15 3.76 -7.46
C ARG A 133 6.67 3.63 -7.57
N GLY A 134 7.31 3.45 -6.41
CA GLY A 134 8.78 3.39 -6.35
C GLY A 134 9.49 4.74 -6.41
N THR A 135 8.75 5.86 -6.55
CA THR A 135 9.33 7.22 -6.58
C THR A 135 9.46 7.87 -5.18
N GLY A 136 8.97 7.20 -4.14
CA GLY A 136 8.92 7.76 -2.79
C GLY A 136 7.66 8.59 -2.51
N LEU A 137 6.70 8.68 -3.44
CA LEU A 137 5.49 9.49 -3.26
C LEU A 137 4.68 9.07 -2.02
N GLY A 138 4.56 7.77 -1.75
CA GLY A 138 3.86 7.28 -0.55
C GLY A 138 4.42 7.85 0.75
N ALA A 139 5.75 7.86 0.90
CA ALA A 139 6.41 8.46 2.07
C ALA A 139 6.16 9.98 2.17
N ARG A 140 6.12 10.68 1.03
CA ARG A 140 5.81 12.11 0.99
C ARG A 140 4.37 12.39 1.39
N ILE A 141 3.41 11.54 1.00
CA ILE A 141 2.00 11.65 1.44
C ILE A 141 1.91 11.44 2.95
N VAL A 142 2.59 10.44 3.51
CA VAL A 142 2.62 10.21 4.96
C VAL A 142 3.19 11.44 5.68
N ALA A 143 4.31 11.97 5.24
CA ALA A 143 4.90 13.18 5.83
C ALA A 143 3.96 14.39 5.77
N ALA A 144 3.22 14.57 4.66
CA ALA A 144 2.24 15.63 4.52
C ALA A 144 1.05 15.45 5.47
N LEU A 145 0.57 14.21 5.66
CA LEU A 145 -0.48 13.89 6.63
C LEU A 145 0.00 14.13 8.07
N GLU A 146 1.23 13.77 8.41
CA GLU A 146 1.82 14.04 9.73
C GLU A 146 1.91 15.55 10.02
N GLN A 147 2.35 16.35 9.04
CA GLN A 147 2.37 17.80 9.16
C GLN A 147 0.95 18.38 9.36
N THR A 148 -0.01 17.84 8.63
CA THR A 148 -1.42 18.22 8.78
C THR A 148 -1.94 17.89 10.18
N ALA A 149 -1.62 16.70 10.70
CA ALA A 149 -1.99 16.29 12.06
C ALA A 149 -1.41 17.24 13.11
N LEU A 150 -0.12 17.58 13.00
CA LEU A 150 0.56 18.49 13.92
C LEU A 150 -0.06 19.88 13.90
N SER A 151 -0.44 20.40 12.73
CA SER A 151 -1.06 21.72 12.62
C SER A 151 -2.48 21.78 13.25
N HIS A 152 -3.17 20.64 13.32
CA HIS A 152 -4.49 20.53 13.96
C HIS A 152 -4.42 20.22 15.45
N SER A 153 -3.36 19.54 15.90
CA SER A 153 -3.14 19.20 17.32
C SER A 153 -2.72 20.39 18.16
N GLY A 154 -2.20 21.44 17.55
CA GLY A 154 -1.73 22.67 18.21
C GLY A 154 -2.79 23.75 18.37
N ARG A 155 -4.07 23.51 18.07
CA ARG A 155 -5.14 24.46 18.33
C ARG A 155 -5.81 24.14 19.66
N PRO A 156 -5.78 25.08 20.60
CA PRO A 156 -6.57 24.99 21.83
C PRO A 156 -8.06 25.05 21.54
#